data_1dab9e300f83731778f48aec6bbdad1d
#
_entry.id   1dab9e300f83731778f48aec6bbdad1d
#
_cell.length_a   1.000
_cell.length_b   1.000
_cell.length_c   1.000
_cell.angle_alpha   90.00
_cell.angle_beta   90.00
_cell.angle_gamma   90.00
#
_symmetry.space_group_name_H-M   'P 1'
#
loop_
_entity.id
_entity.type
_entity.pdbx_description
1 polymer ?
#
loop_
_entity_poly.entity_id
_entity_poly.type
_entity_poly.pdbx_seq_one_letter_code
_entity_poly.pdbx_strand_id
1 'polypeptide(L)'
;MTDNTDGFDTGIGIEEETGPESGMPSEGPDMTRDRPALFDGDTGDMPLEARMAAIALKRERYIDGSLYDRACQYREAVERSLNNDMLRLVDNTKYRIMYASPVTDAETNIRSLKTRVSLTREEAATLAALRIKVLEYENQKTKPGDWLISFDDIRALLATGAGFLTAST
;
A
#
# COMPACT_ATOMS: atom_id res chain seq x y z
N MET A 1 51.08 65.50 -1.93
CA MET A 1 50.07 66.49 -2.26
C MET A 1 48.77 65.95 -1.90
N THR A 2 48.43 66.30 -0.73
CA THR A 2 47.26 67.03 -0.24
C THR A 2 46.00 66.17 -0.23
N ASP A 3 45.61 65.71 0.95
CA ASP A 3 44.81 66.49 1.93
C ASP A 3 43.37 66.56 1.51
N ASN A 4 42.40 66.17 2.23
CA ASN A 4 41.88 66.60 3.50
C ASN A 4 40.58 65.86 3.80
N THR A 5 40.42 65.28 4.91
CA THR A 5 39.69 65.75 6.12
C THR A 5 38.18 65.83 6.04
N ASP A 6 37.68 65.34 7.15
CA ASP A 6 36.50 65.69 7.93
C ASP A 6 35.18 65.03 7.47
N GLY A 7 34.61 64.22 8.22
CA GLY A 7 34.22 64.37 9.64
C GLY A 7 32.77 64.75 9.69
N PHE A 8 31.95 63.93 10.19
CA PHE A 8 30.96 64.30 11.18
C PHE A 8 30.19 63.08 11.68
N ASP A 9 30.40 62.83 12.86
CA ASP A 9 29.63 62.11 13.83
C ASP A 9 28.18 62.64 13.93
N THR A 10 27.21 61.74 13.95
CA THR A 10 26.04 61.90 14.81
C THR A 10 25.38 60.52 14.97
N GLY A 11 25.55 59.96 16.10
CA GLY A 11 24.73 58.88 16.56
C GLY A 11 23.29 59.29 16.79
N ILE A 12 22.40 58.40 16.49
CA ILE A 12 21.12 58.25 17.19
C ILE A 12 20.82 56.76 17.14
N GLY A 13 20.82 56.14 18.33
CA GLY A 13 20.30 54.84 18.57
C GLY A 13 18.81 54.82 18.31
N ILE A 14 18.37 53.73 17.77
CA ILE A 14 16.97 53.29 17.84
C ILE A 14 17.04 51.77 17.95
N GLU A 15 16.83 51.29 19.13
CA GLU A 15 15.80 50.37 19.58
C GLU A 15 15.63 49.10 18.74
N GLU A 16 16.23 48.07 19.34
CA GLU A 16 15.83 46.69 19.13
C GLU A 16 14.33 46.53 19.37
N GLU A 17 13.55 46.35 18.32
CA GLU A 17 12.28 45.66 18.45
C GLU A 17 12.48 44.15 18.09
N THR A 18 12.80 43.40 19.10
CA THR A 18 12.62 41.97 19.11
C THR A 18 11.12 41.66 19.16
N GLY A 19 10.50 41.60 17.98
CA GLY A 19 9.21 40.94 17.84
C GLY A 19 9.41 39.43 17.87
N PRO A 20 8.75 38.68 18.78
CA PRO A 20 8.75 37.23 18.68
C PRO A 20 7.81 36.86 17.52
N GLU A 21 8.38 36.45 16.41
CA GLU A 21 7.63 35.64 15.45
C GLU A 21 7.24 34.32 16.13
N SER A 22 6.12 34.35 16.80
CA SER A 22 5.36 33.15 17.13
C SER A 22 4.82 32.60 15.83
N GLY A 23 5.63 31.80 15.13
CA GLY A 23 5.16 30.86 14.16
C GLY A 23 4.21 29.91 14.86
N MET A 24 2.90 30.24 14.84
CA MET A 24 1.87 29.28 15.17
C MET A 24 2.02 28.13 14.18
N PRO A 25 2.22 26.89 14.65
CA PRO A 25 1.98 25.74 13.81
C PRO A 25 0.50 25.85 13.41
N SER A 26 0.22 25.86 12.11
CA SER A 26 -1.12 25.69 11.60
C SER A 26 -1.58 24.30 11.98
N GLU A 27 -2.13 24.17 13.18
CA GLU A 27 -2.92 23.00 13.57
C GLU A 27 -4.13 22.99 12.63
N GLY A 28 -4.01 22.26 11.53
CA GLY A 28 -5.18 21.81 10.81
C GLY A 28 -6.11 21.12 11.82
N PRO A 29 -7.44 21.11 11.60
CA PRO A 29 -8.37 20.51 12.55
C PRO A 29 -7.90 19.12 12.88
N ASP A 30 -7.48 18.92 14.12
CA ASP A 30 -7.11 17.61 14.66
C ASP A 30 -8.37 16.74 14.69
N MET A 31 -8.61 16.07 13.58
CA MET A 31 -9.73 15.12 13.40
C MET A 31 -9.58 13.86 14.26
N THR A 32 -8.51 13.78 15.07
CA THR A 32 -8.20 12.57 15.85
C THR A 32 -8.77 12.60 17.27
N ARG A 33 -9.14 13.78 17.78
CA ARG A 33 -9.50 13.96 19.21
C ARG A 33 -10.90 13.54 19.60
N ASP A 34 -11.81 13.25 18.66
CA ASP A 34 -13.24 13.03 18.95
C ASP A 34 -13.74 11.62 18.58
N ARG A 35 -12.83 10.64 18.46
CA ARG A 35 -13.25 9.27 18.16
C ARG A 35 -13.43 8.48 19.45
N PRO A 36 -14.60 7.83 19.63
CA PRO A 36 -14.78 6.94 20.78
C PRO A 36 -13.78 5.79 20.69
N ALA A 37 -13.14 5.49 21.81
CA ALA A 37 -12.32 4.29 21.94
C ALA A 37 -13.14 3.05 21.59
N LEU A 38 -12.59 2.13 20.83
CA LEU A 38 -13.29 0.91 20.41
C LEU A 38 -13.27 -0.17 21.51
N PHE A 39 -12.33 -0.05 22.45
CA PHE A 39 -12.19 -0.94 23.59
C PHE A 39 -11.44 -0.21 24.72
N ASP A 40 -11.47 -0.76 25.92
CA ASP A 40 -10.76 -0.18 27.07
C ASP A 40 -9.25 -0.16 26.83
N GLY A 41 -8.63 1.03 26.99
CA GLY A 41 -7.21 1.25 26.70
C GLY A 41 -6.88 1.47 25.22
N ASP A 42 -7.86 1.68 24.35
CA ASP A 42 -7.61 1.99 22.94
C ASP A 42 -6.96 3.36 22.75
N THR A 43 -5.71 3.39 22.31
CA THR A 43 -4.94 4.61 21.99
C THR A 43 -4.80 4.85 20.48
N GLY A 44 -5.44 4.01 19.66
CA GLY A 44 -5.31 4.09 18.21
C GLY A 44 -6.13 5.22 17.61
N ASP A 45 -5.60 5.83 16.57
CA ASP A 45 -6.17 6.98 15.84
C ASP A 45 -7.06 6.59 14.64
N MET A 46 -7.06 5.31 14.26
CA MET A 46 -7.78 4.84 13.08
C MET A 46 -9.25 4.52 13.39
N PRO A 47 -10.20 4.84 12.47
CA PRO A 47 -11.57 4.36 12.57
C PRO A 47 -11.65 2.84 12.44
N LEU A 48 -12.74 2.26 12.97
CA LEU A 48 -12.96 0.81 12.97
C LEU A 48 -12.80 0.21 11.55
N GLU A 49 -13.41 0.84 10.56
CA GLU A 49 -13.38 0.37 9.17
C GLU A 49 -11.97 0.33 8.60
N ALA A 50 -11.16 1.34 8.89
CA ALA A 50 -9.76 1.39 8.46
C ALA A 50 -8.93 0.32 9.17
N ARG A 51 -9.17 0.07 10.48
CA ARG A 51 -8.51 -1.00 11.23
C ARG A 51 -8.86 -2.37 10.66
N MET A 52 -10.15 -2.61 10.35
CA MET A 52 -10.59 -3.86 9.76
C MET A 52 -9.95 -4.12 8.40
N ALA A 53 -9.87 -3.10 7.53
CA ALA A 53 -9.19 -3.21 6.25
C ALA A 53 -7.68 -3.48 6.42
N ALA A 54 -7.00 -2.77 7.33
CA ALA A 54 -5.58 -2.97 7.60
C ALA A 54 -5.30 -4.38 8.18
N ILE A 55 -6.14 -4.87 9.09
CA ILE A 55 -6.04 -6.22 9.64
C ILE A 55 -6.23 -7.27 8.54
N ALA A 56 -7.25 -7.11 7.68
CA ALA A 56 -7.48 -8.01 6.57
C ALA A 56 -6.28 -8.05 5.61
N LEU A 57 -5.72 -6.89 5.24
CA LEU A 57 -4.52 -6.81 4.40
C LEU A 57 -3.30 -7.51 5.01
N LYS A 58 -3.17 -7.51 6.34
CA LYS A 58 -2.07 -8.19 7.04
C LYS A 58 -2.25 -9.71 7.11
N ARG A 59 -3.49 -10.19 7.12
CA ARG A 59 -3.82 -11.61 7.28
C ARG A 59 -4.10 -12.32 5.95
N GLU A 60 -4.90 -11.69 5.11
CA GLU A 60 -5.37 -12.28 3.85
C GLU A 60 -4.34 -12.08 2.72
N ARG A 61 -4.42 -12.88 1.69
CA ARG A 61 -3.56 -12.75 0.50
C ARG A 61 -3.86 -11.48 -0.27
N TYR A 62 -5.13 -11.12 -0.35
CA TYR A 62 -5.67 -9.90 -0.95
C TYR A 62 -7.02 -9.59 -0.33
N ILE A 63 -7.49 -8.38 -0.50
CA ILE A 63 -8.84 -7.94 -0.18
C ILE A 63 -9.54 -7.46 -1.44
N ASP A 64 -10.85 -7.64 -1.49
CA ASP A 64 -11.74 -7.20 -2.57
C ASP A 64 -13.07 -6.69 -2.01
N GLY A 65 -14.04 -6.42 -2.90
CA GLY A 65 -15.40 -6.02 -2.53
C GLY A 65 -15.45 -4.88 -1.53
N SER A 66 -16.22 -5.03 -0.47
CA SER A 66 -16.43 -3.98 0.53
C SER A 66 -15.17 -3.62 1.33
N LEU A 67 -14.25 -4.56 1.52
CA LEU A 67 -12.97 -4.29 2.17
C LEU A 67 -12.05 -3.45 1.29
N TYR A 68 -12.07 -3.67 -0.03
CA TYR A 68 -11.38 -2.83 -0.99
C TYR A 68 -11.89 -1.39 -0.93
N ASP A 69 -13.22 -1.20 -0.93
CA ASP A 69 -13.83 0.13 -0.88
C ASP A 69 -13.48 0.88 0.40
N ARG A 70 -13.49 0.19 1.54
CA ARG A 70 -13.05 0.75 2.83
C ARG A 70 -11.56 1.10 2.82
N ALA A 71 -10.71 0.26 2.26
CA ALA A 71 -9.29 0.56 2.12
C ALA A 71 -9.04 1.78 1.22
N CYS A 72 -9.83 1.95 0.15
CA CYS A 72 -9.78 3.16 -0.68
C CYS A 72 -10.21 4.41 0.10
N GLN A 73 -11.31 4.31 0.86
CA GLN A 73 -11.85 5.43 1.64
C GLN A 73 -10.86 5.93 2.72
N TYR A 74 -10.14 5.01 3.35
CA TYR A 74 -9.21 5.32 4.44
C TYR A 74 -7.75 5.03 4.07
N ARG A 75 -7.41 5.24 2.80
CA ARG A 75 -6.14 4.83 2.20
C ARG A 75 -4.92 5.25 3.01
N GLU A 76 -4.83 6.51 3.39
CA GLU A 76 -3.68 7.04 4.12
C GLU A 76 -3.49 6.37 5.49
N ALA A 77 -4.58 6.17 6.23
CA ALA A 77 -4.54 5.51 7.53
C ALA A 77 -4.14 4.03 7.39
N VAL A 78 -4.66 3.34 6.36
CA VAL A 78 -4.31 1.95 6.05
C VAL A 78 -2.85 1.83 5.65
N GLU A 79 -2.36 2.69 4.75
CA GLU A 79 -0.95 2.72 4.32
C GLU A 79 -0.02 3.00 5.50
N ARG A 80 -0.35 3.96 6.37
CA ARG A 80 0.42 4.24 7.59
C ARG A 80 0.51 3.02 8.49
N SER A 81 -0.60 2.32 8.69
CA SER A 81 -0.64 1.08 9.49
C SER A 81 0.21 -0.04 8.89
N LEU A 82 0.21 -0.18 7.57
CA LEU A 82 1.03 -1.17 6.87
C LEU A 82 2.52 -0.80 6.93
N ASN A 83 2.84 0.49 6.74
CA ASN A 83 4.21 0.98 6.77
C ASN A 83 4.87 0.80 8.14
N ASN A 84 4.10 0.91 9.24
CA ASN A 84 4.59 0.60 10.59
C ASN A 84 5.07 -0.86 10.73
N ASP A 85 4.51 -1.77 9.93
CA ASP A 85 4.91 -3.19 9.88
C ASP A 85 5.85 -3.49 8.70
N MET A 86 6.43 -2.46 8.08
CA MET A 86 7.31 -2.58 6.90
C MET A 86 6.61 -3.28 5.72
N LEU A 87 5.33 -3.01 5.57
CA LEU A 87 4.53 -3.49 4.46
C LEU A 87 4.16 -2.32 3.54
N ARG A 88 4.07 -2.58 2.25
CA ARG A 88 3.62 -1.64 1.23
C ARG A 88 2.26 -2.08 0.71
N LEU A 89 1.33 -1.14 0.57
CA LEU A 89 0.06 -1.39 -0.10
C LEU A 89 0.27 -1.48 -1.61
N VAL A 90 -0.22 -2.55 -2.22
CA VAL A 90 -0.27 -2.71 -3.67
C VAL A 90 -1.73 -2.75 -4.09
N ASP A 91 -2.10 -1.83 -4.99
CA ASP A 91 -3.45 -1.65 -5.49
C ASP A 91 -3.53 -2.06 -6.96
N ASN A 92 -4.35 -3.06 -7.25
CA ASN A 92 -4.69 -3.44 -8.61
C ASN A 92 -6.11 -2.95 -8.93
N THR A 93 -6.21 -1.71 -9.38
CA THR A 93 -7.48 -1.05 -9.70
C THR A 93 -8.27 -1.75 -10.79
N LYS A 94 -7.59 -2.43 -11.74
CA LYS A 94 -8.23 -3.19 -12.83
C LYS A 94 -9.12 -4.30 -12.29
N TYR A 95 -8.67 -5.02 -11.28
CA TYR A 95 -9.39 -6.13 -10.68
C TYR A 95 -10.06 -5.77 -9.35
N ARG A 96 -9.91 -4.52 -8.90
CA ARG A 96 -10.40 -4.03 -7.60
C ARG A 96 -9.95 -4.92 -6.44
N ILE A 97 -8.65 -5.25 -6.43
CA ILE A 97 -8.01 -5.99 -5.35
C ILE A 97 -6.83 -5.22 -4.79
N MET A 98 -6.64 -5.32 -3.49
CA MET A 98 -5.45 -4.81 -2.81
C MET A 98 -4.76 -5.90 -2.02
N TYR A 99 -3.45 -5.79 -1.89
CA TYR A 99 -2.69 -6.69 -1.02
C TYR A 99 -1.49 -5.97 -0.41
N ALA A 100 -1.03 -6.48 0.73
CA ALA A 100 0.17 -5.99 1.37
C ALA A 100 1.38 -6.81 0.93
N SER A 101 2.46 -6.12 0.54
CA SER A 101 3.74 -6.71 0.16
C SER A 101 4.84 -6.26 1.11
N PRO A 102 5.77 -7.12 1.54
CA PRO A 102 6.93 -6.70 2.29
C PRO A 102 7.78 -5.67 1.51
N VAL A 103 8.35 -4.71 2.24
CA VAL A 103 9.34 -3.80 1.66
C VAL A 103 10.64 -4.58 1.46
N THR A 104 11.11 -4.66 0.22
CA THR A 104 12.33 -5.39 -0.14
C THR A 104 13.57 -4.51 -0.21
N ASP A 105 13.37 -3.18 -0.23
CA ASP A 105 14.43 -2.18 -0.41
C ASP A 105 15.08 -1.76 0.91
N ALA A 106 14.58 -2.28 2.04
CA ALA A 106 15.13 -2.00 3.35
C ALA A 106 16.38 -2.85 3.60
N GLU A 107 17.37 -2.29 4.29
CA GLU A 107 18.55 -3.03 4.77
C GLU A 107 18.19 -4.21 5.68
N THR A 108 16.97 -4.19 6.22
CA THR A 108 16.42 -5.25 7.07
C THR A 108 15.66 -6.25 6.24
N ASN A 109 16.13 -7.50 6.23
CA ASN A 109 15.40 -8.60 5.60
C ASN A 109 14.23 -9.04 6.49
N ILE A 110 13.02 -8.54 6.17
CA ILE A 110 11.82 -8.85 6.92
C ILE A 110 11.18 -10.11 6.40
N ARG A 111 11.03 -11.08 7.28
CA ARG A 111 10.29 -12.30 6.97
C ARG A 111 8.82 -11.96 6.72
N SER A 112 8.27 -12.45 5.62
CA SER A 112 6.84 -12.28 5.31
C SER A 112 5.97 -12.73 6.48
N LEU A 113 5.02 -11.87 6.88
CA LEU A 113 4.02 -12.20 7.91
C LEU A 113 3.00 -13.24 7.40
N LYS A 114 2.91 -13.41 6.07
CA LYS A 114 1.97 -14.35 5.45
C LYS A 114 2.58 -15.74 5.36
N THR A 115 1.79 -16.73 5.71
CA THR A 115 2.17 -18.12 5.53
C THR A 115 2.33 -18.43 4.06
N ARG A 116 3.49 -18.94 3.67
CA ARG A 116 3.72 -19.48 2.32
C ARG A 116 3.00 -20.82 2.21
N VAL A 117 2.21 -20.95 1.16
CA VAL A 117 1.58 -22.23 0.81
C VAL A 117 2.41 -22.86 -0.29
N SER A 118 2.87 -24.07 -0.05
CA SER A 118 3.50 -24.88 -1.09
C SER A 118 2.41 -25.45 -1.99
N LEU A 119 2.56 -25.25 -3.29
CA LEU A 119 1.67 -25.83 -4.28
C LEU A 119 2.20 -27.20 -4.69
N THR A 120 1.30 -28.14 -4.92
CA THR A 120 1.63 -29.36 -5.63
C THR A 120 1.98 -29.05 -7.08
N ARG A 121 2.58 -30.01 -7.76
CA ARG A 121 2.92 -29.88 -9.17
C ARG A 121 1.67 -29.62 -10.04
N GLU A 122 0.58 -30.31 -9.74
CA GLU A 122 -0.69 -30.20 -10.44
C GLU A 122 -1.34 -28.83 -10.21
N GLU A 123 -1.33 -28.35 -8.98
CA GLU A 123 -1.85 -26.99 -8.65
C GLU A 123 -1.03 -25.92 -9.35
N ALA A 124 0.30 -26.01 -9.34
CA ALA A 124 1.17 -25.08 -10.02
C ALA A 124 0.93 -25.09 -11.54
N ALA A 125 0.79 -26.27 -12.15
CA ALA A 125 0.47 -26.40 -13.57
C ALA A 125 -0.91 -25.82 -13.91
N THR A 126 -1.92 -26.06 -13.07
CA THR A 126 -3.25 -25.49 -13.24
C THR A 126 -3.22 -23.96 -13.17
N LEU A 127 -2.53 -23.38 -12.20
CA LEU A 127 -2.38 -21.93 -12.10
C LEU A 127 -1.65 -21.35 -13.31
N ALA A 128 -0.62 -22.02 -13.83
CA ALA A 128 0.07 -21.59 -15.03
C ALA A 128 -0.87 -21.62 -16.26
N ALA A 129 -1.65 -22.67 -16.43
CA ALA A 129 -2.64 -22.78 -17.50
C ALA A 129 -3.71 -21.68 -17.41
N LEU A 130 -4.25 -21.41 -16.21
CA LEU A 130 -5.17 -20.32 -15.97
C LEU A 130 -4.54 -18.95 -16.28
N ARG A 131 -3.27 -18.75 -15.93
CA ARG A 131 -2.56 -17.50 -16.25
C ARG A 131 -2.42 -17.29 -17.75
N ILE A 132 -2.15 -18.35 -18.51
CA ILE A 132 -2.12 -18.28 -19.99
C ILE A 132 -3.47 -17.82 -20.52
N LYS A 133 -4.58 -18.39 -20.02
CA LYS A 133 -5.93 -17.99 -20.44
C LYS A 133 -6.25 -16.54 -20.10
N VAL A 134 -5.86 -16.07 -18.92
CA VAL A 134 -6.02 -14.67 -18.55
C VAL A 134 -5.28 -13.77 -19.56
N LEU A 135 -4.04 -14.11 -19.92
CA LEU A 135 -3.26 -13.35 -20.89
C LEU A 135 -3.91 -13.36 -22.30
N GLU A 136 -4.50 -14.49 -22.71
CA GLU A 136 -5.24 -14.57 -23.98
C GLU A 136 -6.43 -13.61 -23.97
N TYR A 137 -7.25 -13.60 -22.91
CA TYR A 137 -8.39 -12.69 -22.78
C TYR A 137 -7.95 -11.22 -22.71
N GLU A 138 -6.87 -10.93 -22.01
CA GLU A 138 -6.28 -9.58 -21.97
C GLU A 138 -5.85 -9.10 -23.36
N ASN A 139 -5.19 -9.96 -24.13
CA ASN A 139 -4.78 -9.66 -25.49
C ASN A 139 -5.98 -9.46 -26.44
N GLN A 140 -7.06 -10.20 -26.23
CA GLN A 140 -8.31 -10.07 -26.98
C GLN A 140 -9.13 -8.87 -26.52
N LYS A 141 -8.71 -8.15 -25.47
CA LYS A 141 -9.43 -7.02 -24.86
C LYS A 141 -10.84 -7.40 -24.37
N THR A 142 -11.05 -8.66 -24.04
CA THR A 142 -12.31 -9.16 -23.46
C THR A 142 -12.50 -8.57 -22.07
N LYS A 143 -13.74 -8.19 -21.72
CA LYS A 143 -14.05 -7.67 -20.38
C LYS A 143 -13.85 -8.78 -19.33
N PRO A 144 -13.31 -8.46 -18.13
CA PRO A 144 -13.09 -9.47 -17.09
C PRO A 144 -14.34 -10.26 -16.68
N GLY A 145 -15.54 -9.64 -16.76
CA GLY A 145 -16.81 -10.31 -16.46
C GLY A 145 -17.23 -11.37 -17.50
N ASP A 146 -16.64 -11.32 -18.68
CA ASP A 146 -16.93 -12.25 -19.79
C ASP A 146 -15.89 -13.37 -19.90
N TRP A 147 -14.94 -13.43 -18.97
CA TRP A 147 -13.90 -14.45 -18.98
C TRP A 147 -14.47 -15.77 -18.46
N LEU A 148 -14.61 -16.71 -19.35
CA LEU A 148 -15.10 -18.05 -19.06
C LEU A 148 -14.07 -19.08 -19.50
N ILE A 149 -13.82 -20.07 -18.67
CA ILE A 149 -13.01 -21.23 -19.01
C ILE A 149 -13.76 -22.49 -18.55
N SER A 150 -13.91 -23.44 -19.44
CA SER A 150 -14.49 -24.73 -19.09
C SER A 150 -13.46 -25.65 -18.41
N PHE A 151 -13.96 -26.63 -17.67
CA PHE A 151 -13.10 -27.65 -17.10
C PHE A 151 -12.36 -28.46 -18.18
N ASP A 152 -13.00 -28.69 -19.32
CA ASP A 152 -12.39 -29.41 -20.44
C ASP A 152 -11.30 -28.59 -21.12
N ASP A 153 -11.42 -27.25 -21.19
CA ASP A 153 -10.35 -26.37 -21.65
C ASP A 153 -9.12 -26.44 -20.74
N ILE A 154 -9.34 -26.43 -19.43
CA ILE A 154 -8.23 -26.58 -18.46
C ILE A 154 -7.57 -27.94 -18.64
N ARG A 155 -8.34 -29.01 -18.77
CA ARG A 155 -7.82 -30.35 -19.00
C ARG A 155 -7.01 -30.44 -20.30
N ALA A 156 -7.51 -29.84 -21.38
CA ALA A 156 -6.80 -29.80 -22.66
C ALA A 156 -5.50 -29.02 -22.57
N LEU A 157 -5.49 -27.88 -21.87
CA LEU A 157 -4.28 -27.09 -21.63
C LEU A 157 -3.24 -27.86 -20.83
N LEU A 158 -3.67 -28.57 -19.79
CA LEU A 158 -2.79 -29.41 -18.97
C LEU A 158 -2.24 -30.61 -19.75
N ALA A 159 -3.05 -31.20 -20.64
CA ALA A 159 -2.63 -32.30 -21.52
C ALA A 159 -1.62 -31.86 -22.58
N THR A 160 -1.81 -30.66 -23.15
CA THR A 160 -0.95 -30.09 -24.21
C THR A 160 0.35 -29.54 -23.60
N GLY A 161 0.28 -28.95 -22.39
CA GLY A 161 1.43 -28.51 -21.60
C GLY A 161 2.13 -29.64 -20.84
N ALA A 162 1.62 -30.86 -20.93
CA ALA A 162 1.98 -32.02 -20.12
C ALA A 162 3.28 -32.71 -20.48
N GLY A 163 4.16 -32.08 -21.18
CA GLY A 163 5.58 -32.38 -21.00
C GLY A 163 6.01 -32.28 -19.52
N PHE A 164 5.17 -31.66 -18.68
CA PHE A 164 5.35 -31.55 -17.22
C PHE A 164 4.73 -32.70 -16.42
N LEU A 165 3.77 -33.45 -16.96
CA LEU A 165 3.04 -34.48 -16.20
C LEU A 165 3.47 -35.91 -16.51
N THR A 166 4.21 -36.16 -17.59
CA THR A 166 4.55 -37.52 -18.06
C THR A 166 5.93 -38.01 -17.64
N ALA A 167 6.69 -37.27 -16.84
CA ALA A 167 7.99 -37.72 -16.34
C ALA A 167 7.90 -38.17 -14.89
N SER A 168 7.13 -39.24 -14.62
CA SER A 168 7.26 -40.03 -13.39
C SER A 168 6.74 -41.44 -13.69
N THR A 169 7.62 -42.26 -14.17
CA THR A 169 7.62 -43.72 -13.98
C THR A 169 8.91 -44.09 -13.31
#